data_889e7819ecfd585e464fb31f2d3ac580
#
_entry.id   889e7819ecfd585e464fb31f2d3ac580
#
_cell.length_a   1.000
_cell.length_b   1.000
_cell.length_c   1.000
_cell.angle_alpha   90.00
_cell.angle_beta   90.00
_cell.angle_gamma   90.00
#
_symmetry.space_group_name_H-M   'P 1'
#
loop_
_entity.id
_entity.type
_entity.pdbx_description
1 polymer ?
#
loop_
_entity_poly.entity_id
_entity_poly.type
_entity_poly.pdbx_seq_one_letter_code
_entity_poly.pdbx_strand_id
1 'polypeptide(L)'
;MKKKNSKTKAAMTLAWGFVREAGLPLGEAMHRAYLNIALDARLKLGQSVEIAYRKADGTIREAIAVAARAGQDLVKGTGHGAPDRNYLYFDVGKNEFRCFCKARLLVVL
;
A
#
# COMPACT_ATOMS: atom_id res chain seq x y z
N MET A 1 -4.62 -22.16 -21.49
CA MET A 1 -3.95 -20.90 -21.53
C MET A 1 -3.73 -20.33 -20.14
N LYS A 2 -2.60 -19.87 -19.95
CA LYS A 2 -2.25 -19.35 -18.66
C LYS A 2 -2.63 -17.89 -18.54
N LYS A 3 -3.40 -17.59 -17.55
CA LYS A 3 -3.76 -16.23 -17.32
C LYS A 3 -2.59 -15.46 -16.74
N LYS A 4 -2.38 -14.25 -17.23
CA LYS A 4 -1.37 -13.41 -16.68
C LYS A 4 -1.66 -13.14 -15.22
N ASN A 5 -0.65 -13.19 -14.41
CA ASN A 5 -0.79 -12.96 -12.98
C ASN A 5 -1.03 -11.47 -12.73
N SER A 6 -2.26 -11.11 -12.40
CA SER A 6 -2.61 -9.71 -12.20
C SER A 6 -1.91 -9.13 -10.99
N LYS A 7 -1.57 -9.94 -10.00
CA LYS A 7 -0.81 -9.46 -8.86
C LYS A 7 0.58 -9.01 -9.28
N THR A 8 1.24 -9.75 -10.17
CA THR A 8 2.54 -9.35 -10.67
C THR A 8 2.44 -8.06 -11.45
N LYS A 9 1.41 -7.91 -12.27
CA LYS A 9 1.24 -6.71 -13.05
C LYS A 9 1.01 -5.50 -12.15
N ALA A 10 0.19 -5.64 -11.13
CA ALA A 10 -0.05 -4.57 -10.18
C ALA A 10 1.24 -4.21 -9.43
N ALA A 11 2.03 -5.23 -9.05
CA ALA A 11 3.27 -5.00 -8.36
C ALA A 11 4.25 -4.21 -9.22
N MET A 12 4.35 -4.54 -10.50
CA MET A 12 5.24 -3.81 -11.39
C MET A 12 4.81 -2.35 -11.54
N THR A 13 3.52 -2.11 -11.67
CA THR A 13 3.02 -0.75 -11.78
C THR A 13 3.36 0.07 -10.56
N LEU A 14 3.12 -0.48 -9.37
CA LEU A 14 3.46 0.20 -8.13
C LEU A 14 4.96 0.40 -7.99
N ALA A 15 5.74 -0.64 -8.29
CA ALA A 15 7.18 -0.59 -8.10
C ALA A 15 7.82 0.48 -8.97
N TRP A 16 7.44 0.57 -10.23
CA TRP A 16 8.01 1.60 -11.09
C TRP A 16 7.62 3.00 -10.61
N GLY A 17 6.41 3.15 -10.06
CA GLY A 17 6.04 4.41 -9.45
C GLY A 17 6.94 4.76 -8.27
N PHE A 18 7.26 3.77 -7.43
CA PHE A 18 8.14 4.00 -6.29
C PHE A 18 9.55 4.35 -6.74
N VAL A 19 10.03 3.72 -7.81
CA VAL A 19 11.35 4.06 -8.35
C VAL A 19 11.36 5.52 -8.82
N ARG A 20 10.34 5.91 -9.59
CA ARG A 20 10.31 7.25 -10.15
C ARG A 20 10.09 8.34 -9.10
N GLU A 21 9.20 8.08 -8.14
CA GLU A 21 8.77 9.14 -7.25
C GLU A 21 9.47 9.14 -5.90
N ALA A 22 9.88 7.98 -5.43
CA ALA A 22 10.54 7.86 -4.14
C ALA A 22 12.02 7.54 -4.25
N GLY A 23 12.52 7.27 -5.45
CA GLY A 23 13.92 7.01 -5.66
C GLY A 23 14.41 5.66 -5.14
N LEU A 24 13.49 4.71 -4.95
CA LEU A 24 13.87 3.41 -4.40
C LEU A 24 14.57 2.55 -5.45
N PRO A 25 15.55 1.73 -5.04
CA PRO A 25 16.06 0.70 -5.93
C PRO A 25 14.94 -0.25 -6.32
N LEU A 26 15.02 -0.83 -7.51
CA LEU A 26 13.93 -1.65 -8.03
C LEU A 26 13.60 -2.82 -7.12
N GLY A 27 14.61 -3.50 -6.57
CA GLY A 27 14.34 -4.62 -5.67
C GLY A 27 13.55 -4.20 -4.45
N GLU A 28 13.93 -3.09 -3.84
CA GLU A 28 13.20 -2.56 -2.69
C GLU A 28 11.81 -2.13 -3.09
N ALA A 29 11.68 -1.50 -4.26
CA ALA A 29 10.38 -1.05 -4.76
C ALA A 29 9.44 -2.22 -4.96
N MET A 30 9.93 -3.33 -5.52
CA MET A 30 9.13 -4.53 -5.71
C MET A 30 8.68 -5.11 -4.37
N HIS A 31 9.58 -5.16 -3.40
CA HIS A 31 9.24 -5.66 -2.08
C HIS A 31 8.10 -4.86 -1.48
N ARG A 32 8.20 -3.54 -1.52
CA ARG A 32 7.16 -2.68 -0.95
C ARG A 32 5.87 -2.74 -1.75
N ALA A 33 5.96 -2.94 -3.05
CA ALA A 33 4.77 -3.12 -3.86
C ALA A 33 3.99 -4.36 -3.42
N TYR A 34 4.68 -5.47 -3.19
CA TYR A 34 4.02 -6.68 -2.72
C TYR A 34 3.45 -6.53 -1.32
N LEU A 35 4.12 -5.78 -0.45
CA LEU A 35 3.55 -5.50 0.86
C LEU A 35 2.21 -4.77 0.75
N ASN A 36 2.14 -3.77 -0.14
CA ASN A 36 0.91 -3.03 -0.34
C ASN A 36 -0.19 -3.92 -0.89
N ILE A 37 0.15 -4.79 -1.84
CA ILE A 37 -0.83 -5.69 -2.43
C ILE A 37 -1.37 -6.66 -1.38
N ALA A 38 -0.49 -7.22 -0.56
CA ALA A 38 -0.90 -8.13 0.49
C ALA A 38 -1.81 -7.45 1.51
N LEU A 39 -1.44 -6.25 1.92
CA LEU A 39 -2.26 -5.50 2.86
C LEU A 39 -3.65 -5.21 2.28
N ASP A 40 -3.67 -4.70 1.05
CA ASP A 40 -4.93 -4.35 0.41
C ASP A 40 -5.85 -5.55 0.30
N ALA A 41 -5.30 -6.70 -0.10
CA ALA A 41 -6.10 -7.91 -0.24
C ALA A 41 -6.69 -8.35 1.10
N ARG A 42 -5.90 -8.29 2.17
CA ARG A 42 -6.37 -8.73 3.48
C ARG A 42 -7.41 -7.77 4.05
N LEU A 43 -7.23 -6.48 3.85
CA LEU A 43 -8.21 -5.51 4.32
C LEU A 43 -9.54 -5.67 3.57
N LYS A 44 -9.49 -5.97 2.28
CA LYS A 44 -10.70 -6.18 1.51
C LYS A 44 -11.43 -7.44 1.92
N LEU A 45 -10.73 -8.38 2.55
CA LEU A 45 -11.37 -9.56 3.14
C LEU A 45 -11.97 -9.30 4.51
N GLY A 46 -11.84 -8.09 5.02
CA GLY A 46 -12.40 -7.73 6.31
C GLY A 46 -11.48 -8.01 7.49
N GLN A 47 -10.22 -8.32 7.23
CA GLN A 47 -9.28 -8.62 8.30
C GLN A 47 -8.72 -7.36 8.93
N SER A 48 -8.28 -7.48 10.19
CA SER A 48 -7.45 -6.46 10.79
C SER A 48 -5.99 -6.92 10.67
N VAL A 49 -5.10 -6.00 10.34
CA VAL A 49 -3.72 -6.33 10.00
C VAL A 49 -2.78 -5.38 10.71
N GLU A 50 -1.75 -5.92 11.33
CA GLU A 50 -0.72 -5.09 11.95
C GLU A 50 0.25 -4.64 10.88
N ILE A 51 0.52 -3.35 10.84
CA ILE A 51 1.42 -2.76 9.85
C ILE A 51 2.40 -1.82 10.53
N ALA A 52 3.49 -1.54 9.83
CA ALA A 52 4.41 -0.49 10.21
C ALA A 52 4.83 0.26 8.96
N TYR A 53 4.92 1.56 9.07
CA TYR A 53 5.35 2.38 7.95
C TYR A 53 6.12 3.59 8.46
N ARG A 54 6.89 4.21 7.55
CA ARG A 54 7.66 5.40 7.89
C ARG A 54 6.82 6.64 7.63
N LYS A 55 6.73 7.50 8.62
CA LYS A 55 6.00 8.75 8.49
C LYS A 55 6.85 9.77 7.74
N ALA A 56 6.20 10.87 7.37
CA ALA A 56 6.88 11.93 6.64
C ALA A 56 8.07 12.51 7.40
N ASP A 57 8.01 12.50 8.73
CA ASP A 57 9.10 13.03 9.56
C ASP A 57 10.22 12.03 9.80
N GLY A 58 10.13 10.83 9.18
CA GLY A 58 11.17 9.81 9.29
C GLY A 58 10.97 8.80 10.40
N THR A 59 10.02 9.03 11.30
CA THR A 59 9.77 8.07 12.37
C THR A 59 8.86 6.95 11.90
N ILE A 60 8.86 5.85 12.62
CA ILE A 60 8.08 4.67 12.26
C ILE A 60 6.81 4.64 13.09
N ARG A 61 5.69 4.39 12.43
CA ARG A 61 4.40 4.21 13.10
C ARG A 61 3.98 2.77 12.95
N GLU A 62 3.55 2.19 14.07
CA GLU A 62 2.92 0.87 14.08
C GLU A 62 1.44 1.05 14.33
N ALA A 63 0.63 0.25 13.65
CA ALA A 63 -0.81 0.40 13.74
C ALA A 63 -1.51 -0.92 13.43
N ILE A 64 -2.74 -1.03 13.92
CA ILE A 64 -3.62 -2.12 13.51
C ILE A 64 -4.64 -1.52 12.55
N ALA A 65 -4.59 -1.96 11.31
CA ALA A 65 -5.37 -1.37 10.23
C ALA A 65 -6.57 -2.23 9.87
N VAL A 66 -7.69 -1.58 9.59
CA VAL A 66 -8.82 -2.21 8.93
C VAL A 66 -9.18 -1.35 7.73
N ALA A 67 -10.01 -1.90 6.84
CA ALA A 67 -10.37 -1.18 5.63
C ALA A 67 -11.10 0.11 5.97
N ALA A 68 -10.68 1.20 5.37
CA ALA A 68 -11.32 2.49 5.58
C ALA A 68 -12.57 2.62 4.73
N ARG A 69 -12.52 2.06 3.53
CA ARG A 69 -13.65 2.08 2.62
C ARG A 69 -13.51 0.94 1.62
N ALA A 70 -14.66 0.47 1.14
CA ALA A 70 -14.67 -0.57 0.13
C ALA A 70 -14.25 0.02 -1.22
N GLY A 71 -13.63 -0.80 -2.05
CA GLY A 71 -13.36 -0.42 -3.42
C GLY A 71 -12.21 0.52 -3.63
N GLN A 72 -11.39 0.75 -2.61
CA GLN A 72 -10.19 1.54 -2.78
C GLN A 72 -9.28 0.86 -3.79
N ASP A 73 -8.83 1.61 -4.80
CA ASP A 73 -8.04 1.04 -5.88
C ASP A 73 -6.57 1.30 -5.62
N LEU A 74 -5.80 0.22 -5.59
CA LEU A 74 -4.39 0.31 -5.24
C LEU A 74 -3.53 0.88 -6.37
N VAL A 75 -3.86 0.56 -7.62
CA VAL A 75 -3.00 0.95 -8.73
C VAL A 75 -3.56 2.06 -9.60
N LYS A 76 -4.88 2.16 -9.70
CA LYS A 76 -5.47 3.22 -10.50
C LYS A 76 -5.57 4.47 -9.67
N GLY A 77 -5.47 5.60 -10.33
CA GLY A 77 -5.60 6.86 -9.65
C GLY A 77 -7.05 7.26 -9.48
N THR A 78 -7.24 8.53 -9.18
CA THR A 78 -8.56 9.09 -8.94
C THR A 78 -9.22 9.61 -10.20
N GLY A 79 -8.70 9.25 -11.35
CA GLY A 79 -9.18 9.75 -12.63
C GLY A 79 -8.30 10.83 -13.21
N HIS A 80 -7.19 11.11 -12.58
CA HIS A 80 -6.26 12.14 -13.02
C HIS A 80 -4.96 11.57 -13.55
N GLY A 81 -4.95 10.29 -13.88
CA GLY A 81 -3.83 9.68 -14.55
C GLY A 81 -2.83 8.99 -13.64
N ALA A 82 -2.42 9.61 -12.57
CA ALA A 82 -1.42 9.01 -11.69
C ALA A 82 -2.09 8.24 -10.55
N PRO A 83 -1.53 7.10 -10.16
CA PRO A 83 -2.06 6.39 -9.01
C PRO A 83 -1.91 7.23 -7.76
N ASP A 84 -2.83 7.02 -6.83
CA ASP A 84 -2.76 7.68 -5.55
C ASP A 84 -1.52 7.22 -4.80
N ARG A 85 -0.76 8.15 -4.28
CA ARG A 85 0.44 7.82 -3.51
C ARG A 85 0.11 7.31 -2.14
N ASN A 86 -1.04 7.67 -1.61
CA ASN A 86 -1.39 7.39 -0.23
C ASN A 86 -2.45 6.31 -0.17
N TYR A 87 -2.39 5.54 0.90
CA TYR A 87 -3.36 4.49 1.15
C TYR A 87 -4.10 4.80 2.43
N LEU A 88 -5.41 4.88 2.36
CA LEU A 88 -6.26 5.22 3.50
C LEU A 88 -6.62 3.95 4.27
N TYR A 89 -6.55 4.02 5.59
CA TYR A 89 -6.97 2.93 6.45
C TYR A 89 -7.59 3.49 7.73
N PHE A 90 -8.27 2.63 8.48
CA PHE A 90 -8.78 3.01 9.77
C PHE A 90 -7.88 2.41 10.85
N ASP A 91 -7.36 3.25 11.74
CA ASP A 91 -6.45 2.83 12.81
C ASP A 91 -7.30 2.42 14.01
N VAL A 92 -7.39 1.12 14.26
CA VAL A 92 -8.23 0.60 15.33
C VAL A 92 -7.75 1.07 16.69
N GLY A 93 -6.44 1.10 16.89
CA GLY A 93 -5.90 1.49 18.19
C GLY A 93 -6.12 2.95 18.51
N LYS A 94 -6.13 3.81 17.51
CA LYS A 94 -6.35 5.24 17.71
C LYS A 94 -7.77 5.67 17.40
N ASN A 95 -8.56 4.77 16.84
CA ASN A 95 -9.95 5.02 16.51
C ASN A 95 -10.11 6.22 15.57
N GLU A 96 -9.29 6.27 14.54
CA GLU A 96 -9.35 7.37 13.57
C GLU A 96 -8.81 6.93 12.23
N PHE A 97 -9.22 7.65 11.19
CA PHE A 97 -8.72 7.40 9.85
C PHE A 97 -7.31 7.97 9.72
N ARG A 98 -6.46 7.24 9.02
CA ARG A 98 -5.10 7.66 8.74
C ARG A 98 -4.74 7.22 7.34
N CYS A 99 -3.65 7.75 6.83
CA CYS A 99 -3.11 7.26 5.56
C CYS A 99 -1.60 7.19 5.64
N PHE A 100 -1.02 6.41 4.73
CA PHE A 100 0.43 6.33 4.63
C PHE A 100 0.83 6.39 3.17
N CYS A 101 2.06 6.78 2.91
CA CYS A 101 2.60 6.74 1.58
C CYS A 101 2.95 5.30 1.23
N LYS A 102 2.40 4.80 0.14
CA LYS A 102 2.57 3.39 -0.24
C LYS A 102 4.03 2.98 -0.32
N ALA A 103 4.89 3.89 -0.79
CA ALA A 103 6.31 3.60 -0.92
C ALA A 103 7.02 3.49 0.42
N ARG A 104 6.37 3.87 1.51
CA ARG A 104 6.96 3.86 2.83
C ARG A 104 6.45 2.75 3.73
N LEU A 105 5.63 1.86 3.20
CA LEU A 105 5.14 0.70 3.97
C LEU A 105 6.30 -0.25 4.20
N LEU A 106 6.53 -0.63 5.45
CA LEU A 106 7.70 -1.40 5.82
C LEU A 106 7.37 -2.82 6.21
N VAL A 107 6.25 -3.03 6.91
CA VAL A 107 5.91 -4.35 7.45
C VAL A 107 4.41 -4.55 7.36
N VAL A 108 4.03 -5.78 6.98
CA VAL A 108 2.64 -6.25 7.02
C VAL A 108 2.68 -7.61 7.71
N LEU A 109 2.09 -7.73 8.88
CA LEU A 109 2.10 -8.97 9.67
C LEU A 109 0.83 -9.84 9.44
#